data_ff9f523d0f7504f81d14779882003815
#
_entry.id   ff9f523d0f7504f81d14779882003815
#
_cell.length_a   1.000
_cell.length_b   1.000
_cell.length_c   1.000
_cell.angle_alpha   90.00
_cell.angle_beta   90.00
_cell.angle_gamma   90.00
#
_symmetry.space_group_name_H-M   'P 1'
#
loop_
_entity.id
_entity.type
_entity.pdbx_description
1 polymer ?
#
loop_
_entity_poly.entity_id
_entity_poly.type
_entity_poly.pdbx_seq_one_letter_code
_entity_poly.pdbx_strand_id
1 'polypeptide(L)'
;MIKKLSIVFLLACTFASFGQLFMINSASAQDVYVYTTYENGIRLRHHVRTESIRQVDGCIEAMVVHEYNGYVIRFENTEGTWYYSISIKGKFENWAEVASNEHANDVLYVVLQYI
;
A
#
# COMPACT_ATOMS: atom_id res chain seq x y z
N MET A 1 -0.12 18.07 8.55
CA MET A 1 0.12 18.46 7.62
C MET A 1 0.51 18.86 6.93
N ILE A 2 0.24 18.47 7.33
CA ILE A 2 0.50 18.87 6.28
C ILE A 2 0.86 19.28 5.87
N LYS A 3 0.90 19.21 5.96
CA LYS A 3 1.20 19.66 5.02
C LYS A 3 1.61 20.10 4.38
N LYS A 4 1.54 19.99 4.68
CA LYS A 4 1.85 20.45 3.58
C LYS A 4 2.27 20.83 2.91
N LEU A 5 1.98 20.59 3.44
CA LEU A 5 2.26 20.94 2.27
C LEU A 5 2.60 21.21 1.87
N SER A 6 2.51 21.05 2.12
CA SER A 6 2.74 21.41 1.07
C SER A 6 3.16 21.69 0.59
N ILE A 7 2.68 21.61 1.12
CA ILE A 7 2.96 22.05 0.07
C ILE A 7 3.55 22.21 -0.24
N VAL A 8 3.38 22.03 0.20
CA VAL A 8 3.89 22.35 -0.73
C VAL A 8 4.43 22.25 -0.97
N PHE A 9 4.47 21.99 -0.43
CA PHE A 9 4.82 22.20 -1.44
C PHE A 9 5.37 22.30 -1.80
N LEU A 10 4.74 22.10 -1.15
CA LEU A 10 4.99 22.46 -2.20
C LEU A 10 5.55 22.70 -2.65
N LEU A 11 5.29 22.62 -2.19
CA LEU A 11 5.70 23.02 -3.23
C LEU A 11 6.47 22.88 -3.64
N ALA A 12 6.28 22.72 -3.19
CA ALA A 12 6.92 22.82 -4.06
C ALA A 12 7.43 22.61 -4.46
N CYS A 13 7.69 22.38 -4.34
CA CYS A 13 8.14 22.37 -5.35
C CYS A 13 8.47 22.34 -5.90
N THR A 14 7.73 22.14 -5.32
CA THR A 14 7.87 22.27 -6.32
C THR A 14 8.40 22.26 -6.83
N PHE A 15 8.76 22.09 -6.88
CA PHE A 15 9.27 22.08 -8.04
C PHE A 15 9.99 21.85 -8.47
N ALA A 16 9.54 21.91 -7.91
CA ALA A 16 10.07 21.72 -8.67
C ALA A 16 10.24 21.47 -9.06
N SER A 17 10.11 21.24 -8.68
CA SER A 17 10.38 20.95 -9.43
C SER A 17 10.37 20.65 -9.96
N PHE A 18 10.24 20.34 -10.12
CA PHE A 18 10.32 19.98 -11.16
C PHE A 18 10.78 19.36 -11.70
N GLY A 19 10.56 19.25 -11.57
CA GLY A 19 10.93 18.66 -12.34
C GLY A 19 11.25 17.89 -12.27
N GLN A 20 11.45 17.79 -11.95
CA GLN A 20 11.93 17.08 -11.99
C GLN A 20 11.50 16.46 -11.79
N LEU A 21 11.12 16.63 -11.73
CA LEU A 21 10.79 15.99 -11.79
C LEU A 21 10.36 15.28 -12.09
N PHE A 22 9.94 14.96 -12.46
CA PHE A 22 9.70 14.20 -13.05
C PHE A 22 10.00 13.20 -13.43
N MET A 23 10.21 12.93 -14.08
CA MET A 23 10.75 11.96 -14.46
C MET A 23 11.11 10.95 -13.55
N ILE A 24 11.30 11.09 -12.78
CA ILE A 24 11.64 10.35 -11.74
C ILE A 24 10.58 9.49 -11.26
N ASN A 25 9.45 9.76 -11.64
CA ASN A 25 8.33 9.11 -11.18
C ASN A 25 8.31 7.66 -11.44
N SER A 26 8.86 7.25 -12.53
CA SER A 26 8.89 5.83 -12.80
C SER A 26 9.78 5.12 -11.82
N ALA A 27 10.78 5.79 -11.31
CA ALA A 27 11.66 5.17 -10.36
C ALA A 27 10.97 4.93 -9.04
N SER A 28 9.97 5.73 -8.71
CA SER A 28 9.29 5.57 -7.45
C SER A 28 8.15 4.57 -7.53
N ALA A 29 7.75 4.19 -8.73
CA ALA A 29 6.68 3.24 -8.90
C ALA A 29 7.26 1.84 -8.86
N GLN A 30 7.62 1.38 -7.69
CA GLN A 30 8.23 0.09 -7.51
C GLN A 30 7.35 -0.81 -6.68
N ASP A 31 7.41 -2.11 -6.99
CA ASP A 31 6.74 -3.11 -6.19
C ASP A 31 7.71 -3.54 -5.10
N VAL A 32 7.25 -3.58 -3.87
CA VAL A 32 8.07 -3.96 -2.73
C VAL A 32 7.65 -5.35 -2.25
N TYR A 33 8.59 -6.27 -2.26
CA TYR A 33 8.33 -7.65 -1.83
C TYR A 33 7.89 -7.68 -0.35
N VAL A 34 6.87 -8.48 -0.05
CA VAL A 34 6.38 -8.62 1.32
C VAL A 34 6.37 -10.06 1.81
N TYR A 35 5.87 -11.02 1.03
CA TYR A 35 5.82 -12.41 1.48
C TYR A 35 5.63 -13.35 0.31
N THR A 36 5.85 -14.64 0.57
CA THR A 36 5.72 -15.70 -0.43
C THR A 36 4.75 -16.77 0.08
N THR A 37 3.90 -17.27 -0.81
CA THR A 37 3.05 -18.41 -0.52
C THR A 37 3.27 -19.48 -1.58
N TYR A 38 2.76 -20.68 -1.32
CA TYR A 38 2.85 -21.79 -2.25
C TYR A 38 1.47 -22.37 -2.50
N GLU A 39 1.11 -22.51 -3.77
CA GLU A 39 -0.17 -23.08 -4.15
C GLU A 39 0.11 -24.20 -5.16
N ASN A 40 -0.24 -25.42 -4.80
CA ASN A 40 -0.04 -26.58 -5.67
C ASN A 40 1.41 -26.65 -6.15
N GLY A 41 2.35 -26.35 -5.24
CA GLY A 41 3.76 -26.40 -5.58
C GLY A 41 4.30 -25.19 -6.32
N ILE A 42 3.44 -24.22 -6.64
CA ILE A 42 3.87 -23.02 -7.34
C ILE A 42 4.15 -21.93 -6.32
N ARG A 43 5.32 -21.31 -6.47
CA ARG A 43 5.73 -20.23 -5.59
C ARG A 43 5.13 -18.92 -6.06
N LEU A 44 4.44 -18.22 -5.16
CA LEU A 44 3.82 -16.92 -5.45
C LEU A 44 4.47 -15.87 -4.58
N ARG A 45 5.18 -14.95 -5.19
CA ARG A 45 5.86 -13.86 -4.48
C ARG A 45 4.98 -12.63 -4.51
N HIS A 46 4.58 -12.17 -3.34
CA HIS A 46 3.65 -11.06 -3.21
C HIS A 46 4.40 -9.75 -3.00
N HIS A 47 3.97 -8.70 -3.70
CA HIS A 47 4.58 -7.39 -3.63
C HIS A 47 3.51 -6.34 -3.42
N VAL A 48 3.82 -5.32 -2.62
CA VAL A 48 2.96 -4.15 -2.50
C VAL A 48 3.31 -3.21 -3.64
N ARG A 49 2.30 -2.80 -4.40
CA ARG A 49 2.50 -1.81 -5.46
C ARG A 49 2.46 -0.43 -4.82
N THR A 50 3.63 0.18 -4.64
CA THR A 50 3.74 1.40 -3.85
C THR A 50 2.94 2.56 -4.42
N GLU A 51 2.81 2.63 -5.72
CA GLU A 51 2.04 3.71 -6.36
C GLU A 51 0.54 3.59 -6.11
N SER A 52 0.09 2.45 -5.62
CA SER A 52 -1.33 2.24 -5.33
C SER A 52 -1.71 2.63 -3.90
N ILE A 53 -0.73 2.94 -3.06
CA ILE A 53 -0.99 3.26 -1.66
C ILE A 53 -1.68 4.61 -1.56
N ARG A 54 -2.84 4.65 -0.89
CA ARG A 54 -3.58 5.89 -0.77
C ARG A 54 -4.49 5.84 0.46
N GLN A 55 -4.92 7.01 0.90
CA GLN A 55 -5.88 7.11 1.99
C GLN A 55 -7.26 7.37 1.41
N VAL A 56 -8.22 6.54 1.81
CA VAL A 56 -9.58 6.62 1.31
C VAL A 56 -10.54 6.44 2.47
N ASP A 57 -11.38 7.45 2.72
CA ASP A 57 -12.42 7.37 3.76
C ASP A 57 -11.89 6.91 5.12
N GLY A 58 -10.75 7.46 5.52
CA GLY A 58 -10.18 7.12 6.83
C GLY A 58 -9.42 5.82 6.86
N CYS A 59 -9.34 5.13 5.74
CA CYS A 59 -8.58 3.88 5.62
C CYS A 59 -7.36 4.08 4.75
N ILE A 60 -6.39 3.19 4.89
CA ILE A 60 -5.25 3.14 3.98
C ILE A 60 -5.48 1.96 3.05
N GLU A 61 -5.38 2.20 1.76
CA GLU A 61 -5.64 1.18 0.75
C GLU A 61 -4.40 0.93 -0.08
N ALA A 62 -4.16 -0.32 -0.44
CA ALA A 62 -3.02 -0.68 -1.27
C ALA A 62 -3.34 -1.92 -2.09
N MET A 63 -2.64 -2.07 -3.21
CA MET A 63 -2.75 -3.25 -4.04
C MET A 63 -1.55 -4.15 -3.80
N VAL A 64 -1.83 -5.44 -3.60
CA VAL A 64 -0.80 -6.47 -3.44
C VAL A 64 -0.92 -7.39 -4.63
N VAL A 65 0.20 -7.62 -5.33
CA VAL A 65 0.19 -8.40 -6.56
C VAL A 65 1.20 -9.55 -6.48
N HIS A 66 0.91 -10.62 -7.20
CA HIS A 66 1.87 -11.69 -7.40
C HIS A 66 1.88 -12.05 -8.89
N GLU A 67 2.62 -13.08 -9.26
CA GLU A 67 2.87 -13.40 -10.67
C GLU A 67 1.61 -13.56 -11.52
N TYR A 68 0.51 -13.97 -10.91
CA TYR A 68 -0.71 -14.28 -11.67
C TYR A 68 -1.88 -13.39 -11.38
N ASN A 69 -1.91 -12.76 -10.20
CA ASN A 69 -3.11 -12.03 -9.78
C ASN A 69 -2.75 -11.07 -8.65
N GLY A 70 -3.78 -10.50 -8.03
CA GLY A 70 -3.57 -9.59 -6.92
C GLY A 70 -4.85 -9.35 -6.15
N TYR A 71 -4.75 -8.55 -5.11
CA TYR A 71 -5.91 -8.15 -4.32
C TYR A 71 -5.70 -6.74 -3.80
N VAL A 72 -6.79 -6.10 -3.39
CA VAL A 72 -6.72 -4.80 -2.74
C VAL A 72 -6.94 -5.02 -1.25
N ILE A 73 -6.12 -4.39 -0.43
CA ILE A 73 -6.23 -4.52 1.01
C ILE A 73 -6.47 -3.13 1.60
N ARG A 74 -7.35 -3.04 2.58
CA ARG A 74 -7.61 -1.83 3.33
C ARG A 74 -7.22 -2.04 4.78
N PHE A 75 -6.66 -1.00 5.38
CA PHE A 75 -6.29 -1.01 6.79
C PHE A 75 -6.98 0.13 7.51
N GLU A 76 -7.44 -0.14 8.71
CA GLU A 76 -8.08 0.86 9.55
C GLU A 76 -7.55 0.74 10.96
N ASN A 77 -7.19 1.87 11.58
CA ASN A 77 -6.75 1.89 12.96
C ASN A 77 -7.90 2.38 13.82
N THR A 78 -8.38 1.54 14.72
CA THR A 78 -9.46 1.89 15.63
C THR A 78 -8.94 1.77 17.05
N GLU A 79 -8.79 2.91 17.71
CA GLU A 79 -8.36 2.95 19.12
C GLU A 79 -7.05 2.17 19.34
N GLY A 80 -6.11 2.31 18.40
CA GLY A 80 -4.81 1.70 18.55
C GLY A 80 -4.69 0.31 17.98
N THR A 81 -5.78 -0.28 17.53
CA THR A 81 -5.76 -1.63 16.94
C THR A 81 -5.94 -1.52 15.44
N TRP A 82 -5.08 -2.20 14.71
CA TRP A 82 -5.18 -2.22 13.25
C TRP A 82 -6.03 -3.40 12.78
N TYR A 83 -6.93 -3.10 11.85
CA TYR A 83 -7.79 -4.08 11.21
C TYR A 83 -7.55 -4.03 9.71
N TYR A 84 -7.83 -5.13 9.03
CA TYR A 84 -7.68 -5.17 7.58
C TYR A 84 -8.88 -5.88 6.93
N SER A 85 -9.10 -5.57 5.66
CA SER A 85 -10.11 -6.21 4.86
C SER A 85 -9.55 -6.37 3.45
N ILE A 86 -9.79 -7.51 2.84
CA ILE A 86 -9.27 -7.82 1.51
C ILE A 86 -10.42 -7.88 0.51
N SER A 87 -10.20 -7.28 -0.66
CA SER A 87 -11.15 -7.32 -1.75
C SER A 87 -10.63 -8.25 -2.83
N ILE A 88 -11.42 -9.25 -3.16
CA ILE A 88 -11.16 -10.12 -4.28
C ILE A 88 -12.34 -9.93 -5.22
N LYS A 89 -12.05 -9.60 -6.47
CA LYS A 89 -13.08 -9.35 -7.48
C LYS A 89 -14.01 -8.20 -7.09
N GLY A 90 -13.43 -7.18 -6.46
CA GLY A 90 -14.17 -5.95 -6.20
C GLY A 90 -15.05 -5.93 -4.98
N LYS A 91 -15.01 -6.97 -4.17
CA LYS A 91 -15.85 -7.04 -2.98
C LYS A 91 -14.99 -7.29 -1.75
N PHE A 92 -15.10 -6.38 -0.76
CA PHE A 92 -14.32 -6.50 0.46
C PHE A 92 -14.96 -7.48 1.44
N GLU A 93 -14.10 -8.30 2.06
CA GLU A 93 -14.53 -9.27 3.05
C GLU A 93 -14.64 -8.62 4.42
N ASN A 94 -15.03 -9.41 5.43
CA ASN A 94 -15.16 -8.90 6.78
C ASN A 94 -13.80 -8.44 7.32
N TRP A 95 -13.86 -7.45 8.22
CA TRP A 95 -12.66 -6.94 8.87
C TRP A 95 -12.11 -7.96 9.85
N ALA A 96 -10.79 -8.04 9.94
CA ALA A 96 -10.09 -8.91 10.88
C ALA A 96 -8.91 -8.13 11.45
N GLU A 97 -8.41 -8.56 12.60
CA GLU A 97 -7.25 -7.90 13.20
C GLU A 97 -5.99 -8.25 12.46
N VAL A 98 -5.16 -7.24 12.19
CA VAL A 98 -3.88 -7.45 11.52
C VAL A 98 -2.99 -8.38 12.37
N ALA A 99 -3.06 -8.27 13.68
CA ALA A 99 -2.23 -9.07 14.56
C ALA A 99 -2.47 -10.57 14.42
N SER A 100 -3.62 -10.96 13.88
CA SER A 100 -3.94 -12.39 13.72
C SER A 100 -3.43 -12.96 12.39
N ASN A 101 -2.81 -12.14 11.55
CA ASN A 101 -2.38 -12.58 10.22
C ASN A 101 -1.01 -11.96 9.90
N GLU A 102 0.03 -12.80 9.86
CA GLU A 102 1.38 -12.30 9.64
C GLU A 102 1.55 -11.65 8.27
N HIS A 103 0.84 -12.13 7.25
CA HIS A 103 0.95 -11.55 5.91
C HIS A 103 0.35 -10.14 5.90
N ALA A 104 -0.79 -9.95 6.55
CA ALA A 104 -1.39 -8.63 6.64
C ALA A 104 -0.47 -7.68 7.40
N ASN A 105 0.20 -8.19 8.42
CA ASN A 105 1.14 -7.39 9.19
C ASN A 105 2.34 -6.97 8.35
N ASP A 106 2.86 -7.88 7.53
CA ASP A 106 3.98 -7.57 6.63
C ASP A 106 3.59 -6.48 5.65
N VAL A 107 2.39 -6.56 5.09
CA VAL A 107 1.91 -5.57 4.15
C VAL A 107 1.75 -4.21 4.84
N LEU A 108 1.16 -4.20 6.02
CA LEU A 108 0.95 -2.95 6.76
C LEU A 108 2.29 -2.27 7.06
N TYR A 109 3.29 -3.06 7.44
CA TYR A 109 4.62 -2.51 7.76
C TYR A 109 5.17 -1.73 6.55
N VAL A 110 5.05 -2.30 5.37
CA VAL A 110 5.53 -1.62 4.16
C VAL A 110 4.66 -0.40 3.85
N VAL A 111 3.34 -0.56 3.91
CA VAL A 111 2.42 0.52 3.56
C VAL A 111 2.65 1.75 4.43
N LEU A 112 2.88 1.56 5.73
CA LEU A 112 3.09 2.68 6.64
C LEU A 112 4.34 3.49 6.33
N GLN A 113 5.28 2.93 5.60
CA GLN A 113 6.50 3.64 5.24
C GLN A 113 6.30 4.57 4.04
N TYR A 114 5.15 4.48 3.38
CA TYR A 114 4.89 5.25 2.17
C TYR A 114 3.76 6.27 2.31
N ILE A 115 3.33 6.57 3.53
CA ILE A 115 2.28 7.56 3.73
C ILE A 115 2.75 8.69 4.65
#